data_8e1fe3cd6d25d3e1ebbb87ba12ba6932
#
_entry.id   8e1fe3cd6d25d3e1ebbb87ba12ba6932
#
_cell.length_a   1.000
_cell.length_b   1.000
_cell.length_c   1.000
_cell.angle_alpha   90.00
_cell.angle_beta   90.00
_cell.angle_gamma   90.00
#
_symmetry.space_group_name_H-M   'P 1'
#
loop_
_entity.id
_entity.type
_entity.pdbx_description
1 polymer ?
#
loop_
_entity_poly.entity_id
_entity_poly.type
_entity_poly.pdbx_seq_one_letter_code
_entity_poly.pdbx_strand_id
1 'polypeptide(L)'
;MNDTPFIKKGRFTALSVALMFLLPIATAFICLCVGRMSVPLGDVVRAIRSLFTGETAGVQNGSIIVNLRLPRILMAIIVGAGLTCAGNAYQALFSNPLATPDILGVTSGTCVGAILAIILSCSIF
;
A
#
# COMPACT_ATOMS: atom_id res chain seq x y z
N MET A 1 12.71 -21.88 -25.74
CA MET A 1 12.50 -21.14 -24.50
C MET A 1 12.51 -19.66 -24.93
N ASN A 2 11.32 -19.06 -25.06
CA ASN A 2 11.19 -17.74 -25.67
C ASN A 2 11.68 -16.67 -24.69
N ASP A 3 12.71 -15.94 -25.10
CA ASP A 3 13.18 -14.75 -24.40
C ASP A 3 12.09 -13.68 -24.48
N THR A 4 11.38 -13.47 -23.39
CA THR A 4 10.45 -12.33 -23.27
C THR A 4 11.24 -11.09 -22.81
N PRO A 5 10.78 -9.86 -23.15
CA PRO A 5 11.48 -8.63 -22.75
C PRO A 5 11.65 -8.51 -21.23
N PHE A 6 10.90 -9.30 -20.45
CA PHE A 6 10.89 -9.28 -18.99
C PHE A 6 11.84 -10.31 -18.35
N ILE A 7 12.15 -11.42 -19.05
CA ILE A 7 13.00 -12.48 -18.51
C ILE A 7 14.03 -12.87 -19.58
N LYS A 8 15.30 -12.63 -19.32
CA LYS A 8 16.43 -13.03 -20.16
C LYS A 8 17.29 -14.03 -19.42
N LYS A 9 17.46 -15.24 -19.96
CA LYS A 9 18.28 -16.33 -19.36
C LYS A 9 17.86 -16.70 -17.91
N GLY A 10 16.54 -16.70 -17.59
CA GLY A 10 16.07 -17.04 -16.26
C GLY A 10 16.36 -15.99 -15.17
N ARG A 11 16.80 -14.80 -15.54
CA ARG A 11 17.02 -13.66 -14.62
C ARG A 11 16.08 -12.52 -15.00
N PHE A 12 15.52 -11.87 -13.99
CA PHE A 12 14.72 -10.67 -14.20
C PHE A 12 15.57 -9.60 -14.88
N THR A 13 15.02 -9.02 -15.94
CA THR A 13 15.68 -7.89 -16.61
C THR A 13 15.60 -6.67 -15.69
N ALA A 14 16.62 -5.80 -15.72
CA ALA A 14 16.61 -4.55 -14.93
C ALA A 14 15.33 -3.73 -15.15
N LEU A 15 14.77 -3.80 -16.37
CA LEU A 15 13.49 -3.18 -16.71
C LEU A 15 12.32 -3.75 -15.90
N SER A 16 12.25 -5.07 -15.71
CA SER A 16 11.19 -5.72 -14.93
C SER A 16 11.25 -5.32 -13.45
N VAL A 17 12.45 -5.27 -12.91
CA VAL A 17 12.68 -4.85 -11.52
C VAL A 17 12.30 -3.38 -11.35
N ALA A 18 12.73 -2.52 -12.27
CA ALA A 18 12.37 -1.11 -12.25
C ALA A 18 10.85 -0.90 -12.33
N LEU A 19 10.16 -1.67 -13.18
CA LEU A 19 8.71 -1.59 -13.33
C LEU A 19 7.98 -2.03 -12.08
N MET A 20 8.47 -3.08 -11.39
CA MET A 20 7.91 -3.56 -10.12
C MET A 20 7.96 -2.52 -9.01
N PHE A 21 8.99 -1.68 -8.96
CA PHE A 21 9.09 -0.61 -7.97
C PHE A 21 8.41 0.68 -8.43
N LEU A 22 8.49 1.01 -9.71
CA LEU A 22 7.93 2.25 -10.26
C LEU A 22 6.40 2.25 -10.25
N LEU A 23 5.77 1.11 -10.51
CA LEU A 23 4.32 0.99 -10.61
C LEU A 23 3.61 1.29 -9.28
N PRO A 24 3.98 0.70 -8.12
CA PRO A 24 3.37 1.05 -6.84
C PRO A 24 3.66 2.49 -6.41
N ILE A 25 4.83 3.03 -6.74
CA ILE A 25 5.14 4.44 -6.46
C ILE A 25 4.26 5.36 -7.30
N ALA A 26 4.11 5.07 -8.59
CA ALA A 26 3.25 5.85 -9.48
C ALA A 26 1.78 5.78 -9.04
N THR A 27 1.28 4.61 -8.69
CA THR A 27 -0.10 4.46 -8.18
C THR A 27 -0.30 5.19 -6.85
N ALA A 28 0.66 5.17 -5.94
CA ALA A 28 0.61 5.94 -4.70
C ALA A 28 0.53 7.44 -4.97
N PHE A 29 1.33 7.95 -5.91
CA PHE A 29 1.29 9.35 -6.35
C PHE A 29 -0.07 9.72 -6.97
N ILE A 30 -0.60 8.88 -7.85
CA ILE A 30 -1.92 9.09 -8.46
C ILE A 30 -3.00 9.13 -7.36
N CYS A 31 -2.95 8.22 -6.38
CA CYS A 31 -3.89 8.20 -5.26
C CYS A 31 -3.80 9.44 -4.35
N LEU A 32 -2.62 10.05 -4.23
CA LEU A 32 -2.47 11.33 -3.53
C LEU A 32 -3.16 12.48 -4.27
N CYS A 33 -3.09 12.48 -5.60
CA CYS A 33 -3.65 13.54 -6.44
C CYS A 33 -5.14 13.37 -6.69
N VAL A 34 -5.58 12.11 -6.95
CA VAL A 34 -6.97 11.77 -7.27
C VAL A 34 -7.69 11.34 -6.00
N GLY A 35 -8.56 12.19 -5.48
CA GLY A 35 -9.39 11.89 -4.33
C GLY A 35 -10.71 12.65 -4.40
N ARG A 36 -11.61 12.46 -3.42
CA ARG A 36 -12.90 13.13 -3.32
C ARG A 36 -12.82 14.67 -3.38
N MET A 37 -11.67 15.23 -3.02
CA MET A 37 -11.29 16.62 -3.26
C MET A 37 -10.11 16.64 -4.21
N SER A 38 -10.23 17.30 -5.34
CA SER A 38 -9.12 17.53 -6.26
C SER A 38 -8.12 18.47 -5.61
N VAL A 39 -6.95 17.94 -5.27
CA VAL A 39 -5.86 18.75 -4.72
C VAL A 39 -4.88 19.01 -5.85
N PRO A 40 -4.55 20.27 -6.17
CA PRO A 40 -3.58 20.57 -7.19
C PRO A 40 -2.21 19.97 -6.84
N LEU A 41 -1.52 19.45 -7.86
CA LEU A 41 -0.20 18.81 -7.72
C LEU A 41 0.81 19.66 -6.93
N GLY A 42 0.70 20.98 -7.05
CA GLY A 42 1.55 21.92 -6.30
C GLY A 42 1.39 21.81 -4.78
N ASP A 43 0.16 21.59 -4.30
CA ASP A 43 -0.12 21.45 -2.87
C ASP A 43 0.33 20.10 -2.33
N VAL A 44 0.29 19.04 -3.14
CA VAL A 44 0.82 17.72 -2.76
C VAL A 44 2.33 17.79 -2.55
N VAL A 45 3.05 18.42 -3.48
CA VAL A 45 4.51 18.58 -3.38
C VAL A 45 4.89 19.46 -2.18
N ARG A 46 4.14 20.53 -1.95
CA ARG A 46 4.34 21.41 -0.78
C ARG A 46 4.06 20.69 0.53
N ALA A 47 2.99 19.90 0.58
CA ALA A 47 2.64 19.10 1.77
C ALA A 47 3.69 18.03 2.08
N ILE A 48 4.24 17.36 1.07
CA ILE A 48 5.34 16.40 1.25
C ILE A 48 6.61 17.13 1.72
N ARG A 49 6.91 18.27 1.14
CA ARG A 49 8.07 19.08 1.54
C ARG A 49 7.91 19.58 2.98
N SER A 50 6.71 19.96 3.40
CA SER A 50 6.45 20.43 4.78
C SER A 50 6.69 19.35 5.83
N LEU A 51 6.53 18.07 5.49
CA LEU A 51 6.90 16.95 6.38
C LEU A 51 8.39 16.91 6.70
N PHE A 52 9.24 17.33 5.75
CA PHE A 52 10.68 17.36 5.92
C PHE A 52 11.19 18.69 6.55
N THR A 53 10.45 19.77 6.35
CA THR A 53 10.88 21.11 6.77
C THR A 53 10.19 21.59 8.05
N GLY A 54 9.15 20.86 8.53
CA GLY A 54 8.42 21.20 9.76
C GLY A 54 7.50 22.42 9.64
N GLU A 55 7.42 23.06 8.47
CA GLU A 55 6.57 24.22 8.22
C GLU A 55 5.20 23.77 7.68
N THR A 56 4.24 23.64 8.57
CA THR A 56 2.82 23.38 8.20
C THR A 56 2.08 24.65 7.77
N ALA A 57 2.76 25.79 7.68
CA ALA A 57 2.15 27.08 7.41
C ALA A 57 1.82 27.25 5.91
N GLY A 58 0.53 27.30 5.58
CA GLY A 58 0.02 27.90 4.36
C GLY A 58 -0.59 27.00 3.30
N VAL A 59 -0.67 25.68 3.50
CA VAL A 59 -1.36 24.80 2.56
C VAL A 59 -2.76 24.49 3.10
N GLN A 60 -3.79 25.12 2.53
CA GLN A 60 -5.19 24.99 2.97
C GLN A 60 -5.66 23.52 2.97
N ASN A 61 -5.09 22.67 2.10
CA ASN A 61 -5.37 21.23 2.00
C ASN A 61 -4.23 20.33 2.57
N GLY A 62 -3.16 20.91 3.10
CA GLY A 62 -2.00 20.16 3.58
C GLY A 62 -2.33 19.20 4.72
N SER A 63 -3.19 19.63 5.64
CA SER A 63 -3.65 18.81 6.75
C SER A 63 -4.42 17.56 6.29
N ILE A 64 -5.20 17.66 5.23
CA ILE A 64 -5.95 16.53 4.64
C ILE A 64 -4.98 15.53 4.00
N ILE A 65 -3.95 16.03 3.31
CA ILE A 65 -2.95 15.18 2.65
C ILE A 65 -2.15 14.42 3.70
N VAL A 66 -1.63 15.13 4.69
CA VAL A 66 -0.71 14.56 5.69
C VAL A 66 -1.44 13.68 6.71
N ASN A 67 -2.60 14.12 7.21
CA ASN A 67 -3.28 13.42 8.30
C ASN A 67 -4.29 12.37 7.84
N LEU A 68 -4.79 12.44 6.61
CA LEU A 68 -5.80 11.51 6.12
C LEU A 68 -5.30 10.66 4.94
N ARG A 69 -4.73 11.27 3.89
CA ARG A 69 -4.36 10.55 2.68
C ARG A 69 -3.07 9.75 2.83
N LEU A 70 -2.04 10.38 3.36
CA LEU A 70 -0.72 9.77 3.51
C LEU A 70 -0.74 8.54 4.42
N PRO A 71 -1.34 8.56 5.64
CA PRO A 71 -1.42 7.37 6.47
C PRO A 71 -2.20 6.23 5.80
N ARG A 72 -3.27 6.55 5.06
CA ARG A 72 -4.08 5.56 4.36
C ARG A 72 -3.30 4.85 3.25
N ILE A 73 -2.51 5.59 2.48
CA ILE A 73 -1.66 5.03 1.42
C ILE A 73 -0.53 4.19 2.03
N LEU A 74 0.12 4.66 3.09
CA LEU A 74 1.16 3.91 3.79
C LEU A 74 0.61 2.59 4.35
N MET A 75 -0.55 2.62 4.99
CA MET A 75 -1.21 1.42 5.48
C MET A 75 -1.55 0.45 4.34
N ALA A 76 -2.05 0.94 3.21
CA ALA A 76 -2.34 0.09 2.05
C ALA A 76 -1.08 -0.59 1.51
N ILE A 77 0.05 0.12 1.46
CA ILE A 77 1.35 -0.45 1.02
C ILE A 77 1.82 -1.53 2.01
N ILE A 78 1.78 -1.24 3.32
CA ILE A 78 2.23 -2.18 4.36
C ILE A 78 1.36 -3.45 4.35
N VAL A 79 0.04 -3.29 4.28
CA VAL A 79 -0.90 -4.42 4.23
C VAL A 79 -0.71 -5.24 2.96
N GLY A 80 -0.56 -4.59 1.79
CA GLY A 80 -0.32 -5.28 0.53
C GLY A 80 1.00 -6.06 0.51
N ALA A 81 2.07 -5.46 1.03
CA ALA A 81 3.36 -6.13 1.18
C ALA A 81 3.27 -7.33 2.14
N GLY A 82 2.64 -7.15 3.29
CA GLY A 82 2.44 -8.23 4.27
C GLY A 82 1.63 -9.39 3.69
N LEU A 83 0.56 -9.08 2.96
CA LEU A 83 -0.28 -10.10 2.33
C LEU A 83 0.47 -10.89 1.25
N THR A 84 1.31 -10.20 0.47
CA THR A 84 2.16 -10.83 -0.55
C THR A 84 3.21 -11.76 0.08
N CYS A 85 3.86 -11.31 1.15
CA CYS A 85 4.82 -12.15 1.89
C CYS A 85 4.14 -13.37 2.51
N ALA A 86 2.99 -13.19 3.14
CA ALA A 86 2.21 -14.28 3.71
C ALA A 86 1.78 -15.27 2.63
N GLY A 87 1.26 -14.77 1.49
CA GLY A 87 0.88 -15.62 0.36
C GLY A 87 2.01 -16.50 -0.13
N ASN A 88 3.19 -15.92 -0.34
CA ASN A 88 4.38 -16.66 -0.75
C ASN A 88 4.81 -17.72 0.29
N ALA A 89 4.75 -17.37 1.59
CA ALA A 89 5.08 -18.30 2.66
C ALA A 89 4.12 -19.49 2.71
N TYR A 90 2.82 -19.27 2.54
CA TYR A 90 1.82 -20.34 2.48
C TYR A 90 2.00 -21.25 1.26
N GLN A 91 2.24 -20.68 0.09
CA GLN A 91 2.52 -21.47 -1.12
C GLN A 91 3.74 -22.34 -0.97
N ALA A 92 4.80 -21.83 -0.35
CA ALA A 92 6.01 -22.59 -0.06
C ALA A 92 5.77 -23.71 0.97
N LEU A 93 5.05 -23.39 2.07
CA LEU A 93 4.77 -24.33 3.15
C LEU A 93 3.91 -25.51 2.69
N PHE A 94 2.87 -25.23 1.92
CA PHE A 94 1.95 -26.26 1.43
C PHE A 94 2.37 -26.87 0.10
N SER A 95 3.47 -26.38 -0.50
CA SER A 95 3.92 -26.79 -1.85
C SER A 95 2.81 -26.75 -2.89
N ASN A 96 1.87 -25.82 -2.72
CA ASN A 96 0.67 -25.69 -3.55
C ASN A 96 0.48 -24.24 -3.96
N PRO A 97 0.51 -23.92 -5.27
CA PRO A 97 0.33 -22.56 -5.75
C PRO A 97 -1.09 -22.00 -5.51
N LEU A 98 -2.05 -22.84 -5.15
CA LEU A 98 -3.43 -22.44 -4.82
C LEU A 98 -3.61 -22.08 -3.35
N ALA A 99 -2.60 -22.31 -2.51
CA ALA A 99 -2.66 -21.94 -1.09
C ALA A 99 -2.63 -20.42 -0.94
N THR A 100 -3.73 -19.86 -0.45
CA THR A 100 -3.86 -18.44 -0.16
C THR A 100 -4.23 -18.23 1.32
N PRO A 101 -3.89 -17.08 1.91
CA PRO A 101 -4.28 -16.75 3.28
C PRO A 101 -5.80 -16.81 3.50
N ASP A 102 -6.59 -16.52 2.47
CA ASP A 102 -8.06 -16.53 2.53
C ASP A 102 -8.64 -17.92 2.78
N ILE A 103 -8.08 -18.95 2.14
CA ILE A 103 -8.52 -20.35 2.31
C ILE A 103 -8.27 -20.83 3.74
N LEU A 104 -7.25 -20.31 4.39
CA LEU A 104 -6.89 -20.64 5.78
C LEU A 104 -7.68 -19.85 6.83
N GLY A 105 -8.65 -19.03 6.38
CA GLY A 105 -9.52 -18.28 7.28
C GLY A 105 -8.88 -17.03 7.90
N VAL A 106 -7.73 -16.58 7.40
CA VAL A 106 -7.06 -15.36 7.90
C VAL A 106 -7.96 -14.14 7.74
N THR A 107 -8.63 -14.01 6.59
CA THR A 107 -9.56 -12.91 6.32
C THR A 107 -10.75 -12.94 7.26
N SER A 108 -11.34 -14.11 7.52
CA SER A 108 -12.43 -14.26 8.49
C SER A 108 -11.98 -13.91 9.90
N GLY A 109 -10.80 -14.34 10.31
CA GLY A 109 -10.21 -14.02 11.61
C GLY A 109 -9.93 -12.51 11.77
N THR A 110 -9.43 -11.85 10.74
CA THR A 110 -9.21 -10.39 10.79
C THR A 110 -10.52 -9.61 10.87
N CYS A 111 -11.59 -10.05 10.19
CA CYS A 111 -12.92 -9.44 10.31
C CYS A 111 -13.46 -9.54 11.75
N VAL A 112 -13.37 -10.72 12.37
CA VAL A 112 -13.78 -10.91 13.76
C VAL A 112 -12.95 -10.04 14.69
N GLY A 113 -11.62 -10.01 14.51
CA GLY A 113 -10.73 -9.16 15.30
C GLY A 113 -11.04 -7.67 15.16
N ALA A 114 -11.34 -7.21 13.96
CA ALA A 114 -11.72 -5.83 13.70
C ALA A 114 -13.04 -5.45 14.38
N ILE A 115 -14.05 -6.32 14.30
CA ILE A 115 -15.35 -6.12 14.95
C ILE A 115 -15.17 -6.05 16.47
N LEU A 116 -14.42 -6.98 17.06
CA LEU A 116 -14.11 -6.98 18.49
C LEU A 116 -13.39 -5.71 18.92
N ALA A 117 -12.40 -5.26 18.14
CA ALA A 117 -11.68 -4.04 18.44
C ALA A 117 -12.58 -2.79 18.43
N ILE A 118 -13.52 -2.71 17.48
CA ILE A 118 -14.48 -1.61 17.39
C ILE A 118 -15.43 -1.64 18.59
N ILE A 119 -15.96 -2.81 18.94
CA ILE A 119 -16.89 -2.95 20.08
C ILE A 119 -16.18 -2.59 21.39
N LEU A 120 -14.98 -3.08 21.61
CA LEU A 120 -14.19 -2.77 22.80
C LEU A 120 -13.80 -1.30 22.86
N SER A 121 -13.43 -0.69 21.72
CA SER A 121 -13.12 0.74 21.64
C SER A 121 -14.35 1.61 21.93
N CYS A 122 -15.54 1.24 21.43
CA CYS A 122 -16.80 1.92 21.78
C CYS A 122 -17.21 1.73 23.25
N SER A 123 -16.77 0.65 23.91
CA SER A 123 -17.09 0.38 25.32
C SER A 123 -16.18 1.11 26.31
N ILE A 124 -15.04 1.63 25.84
CA ILE A 124 -14.05 2.34 26.69
C ILE A 124 -14.27 3.87 26.66
N PHE A 125 -14.99 4.39 25.67
CA PHE A 125 -15.41 5.79 25.54
C PHE A 125 -16.90 5.96 25.85
#